data_11ddb19aad57b5573a266827135d63ce
#
_entry.id   11ddb19aad57b5573a266827135d63ce
#
_cell.length_a   1.000
_cell.length_b   1.000
_cell.length_c   1.000
_cell.angle_alpha   90.00
_cell.angle_beta   90.00
_cell.angle_gamma   90.00
#
_symmetry.space_group_name_H-M   'P 1'
#
loop_
_entity.id
_entity.type
_entity.pdbx_description
1 polymer ?
#
loop_
_entity_poly.entity_id
_entity_poly.type
_entity_poly.pdbx_seq_one_letter_code
_entity_poly.pdbx_strand_id
1 'polypeptide(L)'
;MKKALDIEDEKTRFMMFVPENETIDNWTILGSLVSYKKTKAPNIDIIIKSYEETFLKEEPSAKLTILEKNDRAENIWALFKIEAPSVSKKSKLEAQLVYVIQGEDDIHNVFVMIKEKTLSQKFVKKWSKIFKESKLINE
;
A
#
# COMPACT_ATOMS: atom_id res chain seq x y z
N MET A 1 12.00 -11.11 -1.95
CA MET A 1 12.18 -9.89 -2.76
C MET A 1 13.43 -9.14 -2.33
N LYS A 2 14.09 -8.51 -3.27
CA LYS A 2 15.26 -7.69 -2.98
C LYS A 2 14.87 -6.21 -2.96
N LYS A 3 15.58 -5.41 -2.17
CA LYS A 3 15.40 -3.97 -2.14
C LYS A 3 16.03 -3.37 -3.40
N ALA A 4 15.22 -2.66 -4.19
CA ALA A 4 15.64 -2.06 -5.45
C ALA A 4 15.81 -0.54 -5.36
N LEU A 5 15.19 0.09 -4.36
CA LEU A 5 15.27 1.54 -4.14
C LEU A 5 15.11 1.83 -2.66
N ASP A 6 15.86 2.81 -2.14
CA ASP A 6 15.73 3.29 -0.77
C ASP A 6 16.12 4.77 -0.75
N ILE A 7 15.11 5.62 -0.60
CA ILE A 7 15.30 7.08 -0.58
C ILE A 7 14.71 7.61 0.71
N GLU A 8 15.47 8.46 1.40
CA GLU A 8 15.02 9.03 2.66
C GLU A 8 15.35 10.51 2.71
N ASP A 9 14.40 11.32 3.19
CA ASP A 9 14.61 12.72 3.51
C ASP A 9 14.04 13.02 4.91
N GLU A 10 13.91 14.30 5.27
CA GLU A 10 13.44 14.69 6.60
C GLU A 10 11.96 14.33 6.85
N LYS A 11 11.17 14.18 5.79
CA LYS A 11 9.72 13.97 5.90
C LYS A 11 9.29 12.54 5.56
N THR A 12 10.00 11.88 4.67
CA THR A 12 9.59 10.57 4.18
C THR A 12 10.76 9.62 4.01
N ARG A 13 10.43 8.34 4.07
CA ARG A 13 11.31 7.27 3.61
C ARG A 13 10.54 6.41 2.64
N PHE A 14 11.12 6.14 1.49
CA PHE A 14 10.48 5.38 0.42
C PHE A 14 11.38 4.23 0.00
N MET A 15 10.86 3.00 0.10
CA MET A 15 11.58 1.79 -0.31
C MET A 15 10.75 1.01 -1.32
N MET A 16 11.42 0.45 -2.32
CA MET A 16 10.78 -0.43 -3.30
C MET A 16 11.49 -1.78 -3.33
N PHE A 17 10.71 -2.83 -3.52
CA PHE A 17 11.18 -4.21 -3.54
C PHE A 17 10.65 -4.92 -4.77
N VAL A 18 11.49 -5.71 -5.40
CA VAL A 18 11.13 -6.52 -6.57
C VAL A 18 11.66 -7.95 -6.39
N PRO A 19 11.13 -8.93 -7.15
CA PRO A 19 11.71 -10.29 -7.13
C PRO A 19 13.20 -10.27 -7.47
N GLU A 20 13.93 -11.27 -6.97
CA GLU A 20 15.40 -11.32 -7.07
C GLU A 20 15.94 -11.12 -8.48
N ASN A 21 15.25 -11.62 -9.49
CA ASN A 21 15.71 -11.58 -10.88
C ASN A 21 15.12 -10.42 -11.68
N GLU A 22 14.46 -9.47 -11.01
CA GLU A 22 13.77 -8.35 -11.66
C GLU A 22 14.35 -7.00 -11.26
N THR A 23 13.95 -5.95 -11.99
CA THR A 23 14.41 -4.58 -11.75
C THR A 23 13.21 -3.66 -11.63
N ILE A 24 13.45 -2.41 -11.19
CA ILE A 24 12.39 -1.38 -11.12
C ILE A 24 11.78 -1.13 -12.50
N ASP A 25 12.59 -1.22 -13.55
CA ASP A 25 12.13 -0.94 -14.91
C ASP A 25 11.38 -2.13 -15.54
N ASN A 26 11.54 -3.32 -14.97
CA ASN A 26 10.93 -4.53 -15.52
C ASN A 26 10.59 -5.50 -14.39
N TRP A 27 9.42 -5.32 -13.80
CA TRP A 27 8.96 -6.12 -12.65
C TRP A 27 7.58 -6.74 -12.93
N THR A 28 7.32 -7.86 -12.25
CA THR A 28 6.01 -8.53 -12.30
C THR A 28 5.19 -8.24 -11.04
N ILE A 29 5.88 -8.07 -9.92
CA ILE A 29 5.26 -7.69 -8.65
C ILE A 29 6.17 -6.66 -7.98
N LEU A 30 5.56 -5.63 -7.44
CA LEU A 30 6.29 -4.53 -6.80
C LEU A 30 5.79 -4.35 -5.37
N GLY A 31 6.70 -4.50 -4.41
CA GLY A 31 6.42 -4.16 -3.02
C GLY A 31 6.94 -2.77 -2.73
N SER A 32 6.30 -2.06 -1.82
CA SER A 32 6.74 -0.72 -1.45
C SER A 32 6.44 -0.44 0.00
N LEU A 33 7.30 0.34 0.63
CA LEU A 33 7.10 0.87 1.98
C LEU A 33 7.32 2.38 1.91
N VAL A 34 6.31 3.13 2.32
CA VAL A 34 6.41 4.59 2.43
C VAL A 34 6.12 4.97 3.88
N SER A 35 7.09 5.60 4.52
CA SER A 35 6.92 6.08 5.90
C SER A 35 6.88 7.60 5.90
N TYR A 36 5.81 8.14 6.47
CA TYR A 36 5.65 9.59 6.66
C TYR A 36 6.05 9.93 8.09
N LYS A 37 7.20 10.59 8.24
CA LYS A 37 7.78 10.90 9.54
C LYS A 37 7.01 12.03 10.24
N LYS A 38 6.96 11.97 11.56
CA LYS A 38 6.33 13.00 12.41
C LYS A 38 4.90 13.31 11.97
N THR A 39 4.17 12.26 11.59
CA THR A 39 2.81 12.39 11.07
C THR A 39 1.88 11.52 11.90
N LYS A 40 0.79 12.13 12.37
CA LYS A 40 -0.27 11.43 13.10
C LYS A 40 -1.61 11.76 12.49
N ALA A 41 -2.39 10.74 12.19
CA ALA A 41 -3.75 10.91 11.72
C ALA A 41 -4.70 10.78 12.91
N PRO A 42 -5.78 11.60 12.97
CA PRO A 42 -6.75 11.52 14.05
C PRO A 42 -7.53 10.22 14.07
N ASN A 43 -7.73 9.60 12.89
CA ASN A 43 -8.36 8.29 12.79
C ASN A 43 -7.98 7.64 11.46
N ILE A 44 -8.31 6.35 11.32
CA ILE A 44 -7.94 5.58 10.13
C ILE A 44 -8.74 5.99 8.90
N ASP A 45 -9.98 6.45 9.07
CA ASP A 45 -10.84 6.81 7.95
C ASP A 45 -10.30 8.00 7.16
N ILE A 46 -9.62 8.92 7.81
CA ILE A 46 -8.97 10.06 7.14
C ILE A 46 -7.87 9.57 6.20
N ILE A 47 -7.09 8.58 6.63
CA ILE A 47 -6.03 7.99 5.81
C ILE A 47 -6.64 7.30 4.58
N ILE A 48 -7.68 6.50 4.80
CA ILE A 48 -8.36 5.78 3.71
C ILE A 48 -8.96 6.76 2.71
N LYS A 49 -9.62 7.80 3.20
CA LYS A 49 -10.24 8.82 2.34
C LYS A 49 -9.19 9.54 1.49
N SER A 50 -8.03 9.83 2.05
CA SER A 50 -6.93 10.46 1.32
C SER A 50 -6.47 9.59 0.15
N TYR A 51 -6.34 8.28 0.36
CA TYR A 51 -6.04 7.33 -0.71
C TYR A 51 -7.11 7.32 -1.79
N GLU A 52 -8.37 7.23 -1.37
CA GLU A 52 -9.50 7.19 -2.29
C GLU A 52 -9.54 8.43 -3.18
N GLU A 53 -9.42 9.61 -2.60
CA GLU A 53 -9.43 10.87 -3.35
C GLU A 53 -8.27 10.93 -4.36
N THR A 54 -7.07 10.50 -3.98
CA THR A 54 -5.91 10.50 -4.85
C THR A 54 -6.13 9.60 -6.06
N PHE A 55 -6.60 8.38 -5.84
CA PHE A 55 -6.79 7.42 -6.92
C PHE A 55 -7.98 7.72 -7.81
N LEU A 56 -9.07 8.26 -7.26
CA LEU A 56 -10.22 8.65 -8.05
C LEU A 56 -9.92 9.84 -8.97
N LYS A 57 -8.98 10.70 -8.60
CA LYS A 57 -8.52 11.79 -9.46
C LYS A 57 -7.82 11.26 -10.70
N GLU A 58 -6.96 10.25 -10.53
CA GLU A 58 -6.19 9.67 -11.63
C GLU A 58 -7.04 8.73 -12.48
N GLU A 59 -7.94 8.00 -11.84
CA GLU A 59 -8.78 7.01 -12.51
C GLU A 59 -10.17 6.98 -11.85
N PRO A 60 -11.16 7.70 -12.41
CA PRO A 60 -12.51 7.77 -11.82
C PRO A 60 -13.22 6.43 -11.66
N SER A 61 -12.83 5.40 -12.45
CA SER A 61 -13.41 4.06 -12.34
C SER A 61 -12.71 3.18 -11.31
N ALA A 62 -11.68 3.67 -10.65
CA ALA A 62 -10.99 2.93 -9.59
C ALA A 62 -11.91 2.70 -8.41
N LYS A 63 -11.74 1.56 -7.76
CA LYS A 63 -12.52 1.18 -6.59
C LYS A 63 -11.59 0.80 -5.45
N LEU A 64 -11.79 1.44 -4.31
CA LEU A 64 -11.12 1.10 -3.07
C LEU A 64 -12.08 0.25 -2.24
N THR A 65 -11.64 -0.94 -1.84
CA THR A 65 -12.42 -1.86 -1.02
C THR A 65 -11.71 -2.08 0.31
N ILE A 66 -12.34 -1.70 1.41
CA ILE A 66 -11.80 -1.91 2.76
C ILE A 66 -12.00 -3.39 3.11
N LEU A 67 -10.92 -4.08 3.42
CA LEU A 67 -10.96 -5.49 3.82
C LEU A 67 -11.03 -5.63 5.33
N GLU A 68 -10.22 -4.86 6.05
CA GLU A 68 -10.20 -4.83 7.51
C GLU A 68 -9.73 -3.46 7.98
N LYS A 69 -10.21 -3.01 9.13
CA LYS A 69 -9.68 -1.83 9.79
C LYS A 69 -9.85 -1.96 11.29
N ASN A 70 -8.96 -1.31 12.05
CA ASN A 70 -9.02 -1.31 13.50
C ASN A 70 -8.62 0.07 14.05
N ASP A 71 -9.63 0.85 14.43
CA ASP A 71 -9.46 2.17 15.04
C ASP A 71 -9.24 2.10 16.55
N ARG A 72 -9.39 0.93 17.15
CA ARG A 72 -9.31 0.74 18.60
C ARG A 72 -8.01 0.12 19.07
N ALA A 73 -7.16 -0.32 18.13
CA ALA A 73 -5.85 -0.84 18.46
C ALA A 73 -4.95 0.28 18.97
N GLU A 74 -3.95 -0.07 19.75
CA GLU A 74 -2.92 0.88 20.19
C GLU A 74 -2.31 1.59 18.97
N ASN A 75 -2.03 0.81 17.93
CA ASN A 75 -1.61 1.34 16.63
C ASN A 75 -2.77 1.12 15.64
N ILE A 76 -3.48 2.18 15.30
CA ILE A 76 -4.60 2.06 14.35
C ILE A 76 -4.08 1.61 12.98
N TRP A 77 -4.83 0.75 12.29
CA TRP A 77 -4.42 0.20 11.01
C TRP A 77 -5.61 -0.11 10.11
N ALA A 78 -5.32 -0.22 8.81
CA ALA A 78 -6.31 -0.62 7.82
C ALA A 78 -5.65 -1.45 6.74
N LEU A 79 -6.43 -2.37 6.18
CA LEU A 79 -6.06 -3.19 5.03
C LEU A 79 -7.13 -2.99 3.97
N PHE A 80 -6.72 -2.57 2.78
CA PHE A 80 -7.67 -2.33 1.68
C PHE A 80 -7.00 -2.62 0.34
N LYS A 81 -7.83 -2.79 -0.68
CA LYS A 81 -7.34 -2.99 -2.05
C LYS A 81 -7.87 -1.92 -2.97
N ILE A 82 -7.09 -1.59 -3.98
CA ILE A 82 -7.46 -0.64 -5.02
C ILE A 82 -7.41 -1.37 -6.35
N GLU A 83 -8.54 -1.36 -7.05
CA GLU A 83 -8.72 -2.07 -8.32
C GLU A 83 -9.45 -1.19 -9.31
N ALA A 84 -9.33 -1.51 -10.59
CA ALA A 84 -10.06 -0.81 -11.65
C ALA A 84 -10.55 -1.84 -12.69
N PRO A 85 -11.50 -2.73 -12.31
CA PRO A 85 -11.89 -3.84 -13.17
C PRO A 85 -12.58 -3.43 -14.47
N SER A 86 -13.20 -2.25 -14.52
CA SER A 86 -13.91 -1.79 -15.70
C SER A 86 -13.10 -0.88 -16.60
N VAL A 87 -11.80 -0.70 -16.33
CA VAL A 87 -10.96 0.18 -17.15
C VAL A 87 -10.45 -0.52 -18.38
N SER A 88 -10.24 0.26 -19.46
CA SER A 88 -9.59 -0.27 -20.66
C SER A 88 -8.14 -0.68 -20.35
N LYS A 89 -7.60 -1.59 -21.19
CA LYS A 89 -6.20 -2.04 -21.05
C LYS A 89 -5.19 -0.91 -21.15
N LYS A 90 -5.60 0.26 -21.65
CA LYS A 90 -4.73 1.43 -21.78
C LYS A 90 -4.53 2.20 -20.47
N SER A 91 -5.34 1.94 -19.46
CA SER A 91 -5.16 2.56 -18.15
C SER A 91 -3.86 2.08 -17.52
N LYS A 92 -3.13 3.02 -16.92
CA LYS A 92 -1.88 2.73 -16.22
C LYS A 92 -2.09 2.32 -14.77
N LEU A 93 -3.34 2.32 -14.29
CA LEU A 93 -3.62 1.91 -12.93
C LEU A 93 -3.39 0.42 -12.74
N GLU A 94 -2.56 0.08 -11.78
CA GLU A 94 -2.22 -1.29 -11.41
C GLU A 94 -2.91 -1.62 -10.10
N ALA A 95 -3.46 -2.83 -9.99
CA ALA A 95 -4.13 -3.26 -8.78
C ALA A 95 -3.14 -3.40 -7.64
N GLN A 96 -3.53 -2.97 -6.44
CA GLN A 96 -2.65 -3.02 -5.28
C GLN A 96 -3.40 -3.36 -4.00
N LEU A 97 -2.70 -4.04 -3.11
CA LEU A 97 -3.13 -4.30 -1.74
C LEU A 97 -2.32 -3.39 -0.83
N VAL A 98 -3.00 -2.65 0.03
CA VAL A 98 -2.39 -1.63 0.88
C VAL A 98 -2.65 -1.94 2.35
N TYR A 99 -1.61 -1.84 3.15
CA TYR A 99 -1.69 -1.91 4.61
C TYR A 99 -1.11 -0.63 5.19
N VAL A 100 -1.92 0.09 5.96
CA VAL A 100 -1.52 1.35 6.58
C VAL A 100 -1.59 1.18 8.08
N ILE A 101 -0.53 1.59 8.79
CA ILE A 101 -0.50 1.52 10.25
C ILE A 101 0.11 2.80 10.80
N GLN A 102 -0.51 3.33 11.86
CA GLN A 102 0.02 4.46 12.61
C GLN A 102 1.01 3.95 13.64
N GLY A 103 2.27 4.32 13.48
CA GLY A 103 3.28 4.09 14.49
C GLY A 103 3.22 5.16 15.57
N GLU A 104 4.22 5.17 16.45
CA GLU A 104 4.29 6.14 17.55
C GLU A 104 4.37 7.57 17.01
N ASP A 105 5.26 7.81 16.04
CA ASP A 105 5.48 9.15 15.46
C ASP A 105 5.31 9.19 13.95
N ASP A 106 5.17 8.05 13.31
CA ASP A 106 5.16 7.94 11.84
C ASP A 106 3.94 7.16 11.35
N ILE A 107 3.53 7.44 10.12
CA ILE A 107 2.54 6.61 9.41
C ILE A 107 3.30 5.75 8.41
N HIS A 108 3.07 4.44 8.44
CA HIS A 108 3.69 3.51 7.52
C HIS A 108 2.66 2.94 6.56
N ASN A 109 2.96 3.06 5.27
CA ASN A 109 2.13 2.50 4.19
C ASN A 109 2.94 1.40 3.51
N VAL A 110 2.43 0.18 3.58
CA VAL A 110 3.05 -0.96 2.90
C VAL A 110 2.09 -1.41 1.82
N PHE A 111 2.58 -1.54 0.59
CA PHE A 111 1.70 -2.01 -0.47
C PHE A 111 2.44 -2.93 -1.44
N VAL A 112 1.68 -3.77 -2.09
CA VAL A 112 2.15 -4.67 -3.13
C VAL A 112 1.23 -4.50 -4.33
N MET A 113 1.81 -4.33 -5.53
CA MET A 113 1.03 -4.12 -6.74
C MET A 113 1.47 -5.07 -7.85
N ILE A 114 0.55 -5.38 -8.74
CA ILE A 114 0.77 -6.20 -9.91
C ILE A 114 0.21 -5.49 -11.14
N LYS A 115 0.67 -5.89 -12.33
CA LYS A 115 0.25 -5.27 -13.60
C LYS A 115 -1.07 -5.84 -14.10
N GLU A 116 -2.03 -5.98 -13.19
CA GLU A 116 -3.38 -6.45 -13.46
C GLU A 116 -4.38 -5.41 -12.97
N LYS A 117 -5.63 -5.50 -13.42
CA LYS A 117 -6.68 -4.56 -13.00
C LYS A 117 -7.36 -4.98 -11.71
N THR A 118 -7.28 -6.26 -11.37
CA THR A 118 -7.89 -6.81 -10.14
C THR A 118 -6.91 -7.74 -9.44
N LEU A 119 -7.16 -8.00 -8.16
CA LEU A 119 -6.37 -8.93 -7.35
C LEU A 119 -7.15 -10.22 -7.14
N SER A 120 -6.49 -11.36 -7.30
CA SER A 120 -7.10 -12.65 -6.98
C SER A 120 -7.27 -12.81 -5.47
N GLN A 121 -8.22 -13.64 -5.05
CA GLN A 121 -8.41 -13.94 -3.63
C GLN A 121 -7.17 -14.59 -3.01
N LYS A 122 -6.48 -15.43 -3.77
CA LYS A 122 -5.25 -16.08 -3.33
C LYS A 122 -4.15 -15.05 -3.06
N PHE A 123 -4.00 -14.08 -3.94
CA PHE A 123 -3.03 -12.98 -3.79
C PHE A 123 -3.34 -12.15 -2.54
N VAL A 124 -4.59 -11.74 -2.39
CA VAL A 124 -5.05 -10.95 -1.24
C VAL A 124 -4.81 -11.70 0.06
N LYS A 125 -5.17 -12.98 0.11
CA LYS A 125 -5.00 -13.81 1.32
C LYS A 125 -3.51 -13.94 1.71
N LYS A 126 -2.65 -14.22 0.73
CA LYS A 126 -1.21 -14.38 0.95
C LYS A 126 -0.58 -13.11 1.52
N TRP A 127 -0.79 -11.98 0.85
CA TRP A 127 -0.14 -10.72 1.24
C TRP A 127 -0.77 -10.07 2.46
N SER A 128 -2.09 -10.26 2.67
CA SER A 128 -2.75 -9.80 3.90
C SER A 128 -2.13 -10.45 5.12
N LYS A 129 -1.86 -11.75 5.05
CA LYS A 129 -1.21 -12.47 6.13
C LYS A 129 0.20 -11.94 6.40
N ILE A 130 0.97 -11.75 5.34
CA ILE A 130 2.34 -11.22 5.44
C ILE A 130 2.33 -9.83 6.10
N PHE A 131 1.44 -8.94 5.66
CA PHE A 131 1.37 -7.58 6.21
C PHE A 131 0.95 -7.57 7.67
N LYS A 132 -0.08 -8.35 8.04
CA LYS A 132 -0.58 -8.38 9.42
C LYS A 132 0.39 -9.02 10.40
N GLU A 133 1.25 -9.92 9.93
CA GLU A 133 2.28 -10.54 10.75
C GLU A 133 3.54 -9.66 10.86
N SER A 134 3.64 -8.61 10.05
CA SER A 134 4.76 -7.67 10.12
C SER A 134 4.70 -6.88 11.42
N LYS A 135 5.82 -6.78 12.10
CA LYS A 135 5.92 -6.00 13.34
C LYS A 135 6.43 -4.61 13.05
N LEU A 136 5.85 -3.62 13.73
CA LEU A 136 6.42 -2.30 13.77
C LEU A 136 7.74 -2.38 14.54
N ILE A 137 8.82 -2.08 13.85
CA ILE A 137 10.12 -1.96 14.48
C ILE A 137 10.36 -0.47 14.65
N ASN A 138 10.41 0.00 15.89
CA ASN A 138 10.79 1.37 16.20
C ASN A 138 12.31 1.46 16.09
N GLU A 139 12.76 1.98 15.00
CA GLU A 139 14.16 2.30 14.80
C GLU A 139 14.40 3.78 15.03
#